data_a05a962319ff5454fd267009d7380e32
#
_entry.id   a05a962319ff5454fd267009d7380e32
#
_cell.length_a   1.000
_cell.length_b   1.000
_cell.length_c   1.000
_cell.angle_alpha   90.00
_cell.angle_beta   90.00
_cell.angle_gamma   90.00
#
_symmetry.space_group_name_H-M   'P 1'
#
loop_
_entity.id
_entity.type
_entity.pdbx_description
1 polymer ?
#
loop_
_entity_poly.entity_id
_entity_poly.type
_entity_poly.pdbx_seq_one_letter_code
_entity_poly.pdbx_strand_id
1 'polypeptide(L)'
;MALQFYCASGSPYAWRVWLALEHKGIAHDLEMLSFDAGDLETPAFTAINPRQRVPAIVDDGFAHYESGAILEYLDDRWPREPRLFSTDIHARALQRRMIQEADQYVAEAMGRVFNAVGESGTPDQVAEAKKAMSEELARWEPAIAGDFLAGALSAVDFTLYPMLALVYRLAERRAPALIDGGLAGTKLGAWMQRMKTLPVVQKTWPPHWK
;
A
#
# COMPACT_ATOMS: atom_id res chain seq x y z
N MET A 1 -5.48 -26.19 -2.56
CA MET A 1 -6.07 -25.53 -1.34
C MET A 1 -6.24 -24.05 -1.66
N ALA A 2 -7.08 -23.32 -0.91
CA ALA A 2 -7.13 -21.86 -1.07
C ALA A 2 -5.78 -21.25 -0.65
N LEU A 3 -5.39 -20.15 -1.30
CA LEU A 3 -4.20 -19.39 -0.94
C LEU A 3 -4.38 -18.82 0.49
N GLN A 4 -3.43 -19.04 1.38
CA GLN A 4 -3.43 -18.40 2.71
C GLN A 4 -2.79 -17.02 2.60
N PHE A 5 -3.44 -16.01 3.16
CA PHE A 5 -2.97 -14.63 3.14
C PHE A 5 -2.88 -14.07 4.56
N TYR A 6 -1.66 -13.78 4.99
CA TYR A 6 -1.35 -13.21 6.29
C TYR A 6 -1.28 -11.68 6.21
N CYS A 7 -2.14 -11.02 6.96
CA CYS A 7 -2.33 -9.58 6.97
C CYS A 7 -2.33 -9.04 8.40
N ALA A 8 -1.94 -7.80 8.57
CA ALA A 8 -2.23 -7.05 9.79
C ALA A 8 -2.95 -5.75 9.44
N SER A 9 -4.01 -5.45 10.18
CA SER A 9 -4.88 -4.31 9.90
C SER A 9 -4.09 -2.99 9.96
N GLY A 10 -4.19 -2.17 8.92
CA GLY A 10 -3.51 -0.88 8.80
C GLY A 10 -2.08 -0.94 8.22
N SER A 11 -1.53 -2.12 7.96
CA SER A 11 -0.29 -2.22 7.17
C SER A 11 -0.56 -1.84 5.72
N PRO A 12 0.07 -0.78 5.17
CA PRO A 12 -0.14 -0.40 3.77
C PRO A 12 0.40 -1.46 2.82
N TYR A 13 1.47 -2.15 3.21
CA TYR A 13 2.08 -3.23 2.45
C TYR A 13 1.20 -4.50 2.40
N ALA A 14 0.51 -4.83 3.49
CA ALA A 14 -0.44 -5.92 3.49
C ALA A 14 -1.73 -5.54 2.73
N TRP A 15 -2.18 -4.29 2.89
CA TRP A 15 -3.37 -3.82 2.21
C TRP A 15 -3.24 -3.83 0.69
N ARG A 16 -2.06 -3.48 0.12
CA ARG A 16 -1.87 -3.57 -1.34
C ARG A 16 -2.02 -4.99 -1.90
N VAL A 17 -1.58 -6.01 -1.13
CA VAL A 17 -1.77 -7.42 -1.50
C VAL A 17 -3.23 -7.82 -1.39
N TRP A 18 -3.92 -7.38 -0.34
CA TRP A 18 -5.35 -7.63 -0.19
C TRP A 18 -6.17 -7.03 -1.33
N LEU A 19 -5.87 -5.79 -1.72
CA LEU A 19 -6.46 -5.14 -2.89
C LEU A 19 -6.25 -5.95 -4.17
N ALA A 20 -5.05 -6.46 -4.37
CA ALA A 20 -4.72 -7.27 -5.55
C ALA A 20 -5.48 -8.61 -5.57
N LEU A 21 -5.55 -9.31 -4.44
CA LEU A 21 -6.29 -10.57 -4.31
C LEU A 21 -7.78 -10.38 -4.65
N GLU A 22 -8.39 -9.35 -4.06
CA GLU A 22 -9.80 -9.04 -4.27
C GLU A 22 -10.07 -8.53 -5.69
N HIS A 23 -9.20 -7.70 -6.23
CA HIS A 23 -9.31 -7.19 -7.60
C HIS A 23 -9.27 -8.31 -8.64
N LYS A 24 -8.36 -9.28 -8.46
CA LYS A 24 -8.25 -10.44 -9.34
C LYS A 24 -9.30 -11.53 -9.06
N GLY A 25 -10.07 -11.41 -7.98
CA GLY A 25 -11.01 -12.43 -7.55
C GLY A 25 -10.35 -13.77 -7.21
N ILE A 26 -9.14 -13.70 -6.62
CA ILE A 26 -8.41 -14.89 -6.17
C ILE A 26 -9.00 -15.34 -4.84
N ALA A 27 -9.48 -16.59 -4.80
CA ALA A 27 -9.95 -17.19 -3.54
C ALA A 27 -8.79 -17.34 -2.55
N HIS A 28 -8.98 -16.80 -1.34
CA HIS A 28 -7.96 -16.84 -0.31
C HIS A 28 -8.59 -16.93 1.09
N ASP A 29 -7.84 -17.54 1.99
CA ASP A 29 -8.14 -17.58 3.41
C ASP A 29 -7.33 -16.48 4.10
N LEU A 30 -8.03 -15.47 4.66
CA LEU A 30 -7.42 -14.33 5.34
C LEU A 30 -7.10 -14.66 6.79
N GLU A 31 -5.82 -14.63 7.16
CA GLU A 31 -5.32 -14.70 8.53
C GLU A 31 -4.95 -13.29 9.00
N MET A 32 -5.77 -12.74 9.92
CA MET A 32 -5.54 -11.40 10.46
C MET A 32 -4.67 -11.48 11.71
N LEU A 33 -3.42 -11.04 11.61
CA LEU A 33 -2.45 -11.00 12.69
C LEU A 33 -2.49 -9.66 13.43
N SER A 34 -2.17 -9.68 14.71
CA SER A 34 -2.07 -8.51 15.57
C SER A 34 -0.61 -8.13 15.82
N PHE A 35 -0.27 -6.84 15.62
CA PHE A 35 1.03 -6.32 16.02
C PHE A 35 1.21 -6.33 17.54
N ASP A 36 0.12 -6.01 18.28
CA ASP A 36 0.18 -5.86 19.74
C ASP A 36 0.18 -7.20 20.49
N ALA A 37 -0.38 -8.26 19.87
CA ALA A 37 -0.41 -9.60 20.47
C ALA A 37 0.88 -10.41 20.25
N GLY A 38 1.83 -9.89 19.45
CA GLY A 38 3.08 -10.60 19.14
C GLY A 38 2.90 -11.75 18.13
N ASP A 39 1.79 -11.77 17.36
CA ASP A 39 1.49 -12.86 16.42
C ASP A 39 2.60 -13.01 15.35
N LEU A 40 3.27 -11.89 14.99
CA LEU A 40 4.33 -11.88 13.99
C LEU A 40 5.61 -12.56 14.47
N GLU A 41 5.79 -12.71 15.78
CA GLU A 41 6.99 -13.30 16.40
C GLU A 41 6.80 -14.77 16.75
N THR A 42 5.60 -15.31 16.51
CA THR A 42 5.32 -16.73 16.77
C THR A 42 6.20 -17.64 15.90
N PRO A 43 6.63 -18.82 16.43
CA PRO A 43 7.40 -19.77 15.63
C PRO A 43 6.69 -20.19 14.33
N ALA A 44 5.35 -20.29 14.36
CA ALA A 44 4.55 -20.66 13.21
C ALA A 44 4.65 -19.60 12.11
N PHE A 45 4.48 -18.31 12.42
CA PHE A 45 4.58 -17.24 11.43
C PHE A 45 6.04 -16.98 11.02
N THR A 46 7.01 -17.11 11.95
CA THR A 46 8.44 -16.98 11.64
C THR A 46 8.92 -18.04 10.63
N ALA A 47 8.32 -19.23 10.64
CA ALA A 47 8.60 -20.28 9.64
C ALA A 47 8.09 -19.89 8.24
N ILE A 48 7.05 -19.06 8.14
CA ILE A 48 6.48 -18.55 6.87
C ILE A 48 7.29 -17.34 6.41
N ASN A 49 7.51 -16.37 7.31
CA ASN A 49 8.30 -15.17 7.04
C ASN A 49 9.33 -14.91 8.15
N PRO A 50 10.61 -15.26 7.93
CA PRO A 50 11.66 -15.07 8.93
C PRO A 50 11.96 -13.58 9.23
N ARG A 51 11.41 -12.64 8.45
CA ARG A 51 11.50 -11.21 8.73
C ARG A 51 10.41 -10.72 9.69
N GLN A 52 9.45 -11.60 10.06
CA GLN A 52 8.37 -11.29 11.03
C GLN A 52 7.57 -10.05 10.61
N ARG A 53 7.23 -9.94 9.33
CA ARG A 53 6.48 -8.83 8.74
C ARG A 53 5.34 -9.33 7.86
N VAL A 54 4.28 -8.55 7.81
CA VAL A 54 3.18 -8.74 6.85
C VAL A 54 3.36 -7.80 5.66
N PRO A 55 2.88 -8.22 4.47
CA PRO A 55 2.17 -9.45 4.17
C PRO A 55 3.08 -10.67 3.99
N ALA A 56 2.46 -11.84 4.12
CA ALA A 56 2.98 -13.09 3.59
C ALA A 56 1.83 -13.88 2.96
N ILE A 57 2.15 -14.77 2.02
CA ILE A 57 1.20 -15.73 1.44
C ILE A 57 1.77 -17.13 1.50
N VAL A 58 0.88 -18.14 1.51
CA VAL A 58 1.23 -19.54 1.28
C VAL A 58 0.31 -20.11 0.22
N ASP A 59 0.86 -20.48 -0.95
CA ASP A 59 0.15 -21.11 -2.07
C ASP A 59 0.65 -22.54 -2.26
N ASP A 60 -0.20 -23.53 -2.00
CA ASP A 60 0.15 -24.97 -2.10
C ASP A 60 1.47 -25.33 -1.39
N GLY A 61 1.72 -24.74 -0.21
CA GLY A 61 2.94 -24.97 0.59
C GLY A 61 4.12 -24.06 0.23
N PHE A 62 4.02 -23.26 -0.83
CA PHE A 62 5.01 -22.25 -1.18
C PHE A 62 4.78 -20.97 -0.38
N ALA A 63 5.62 -20.72 0.63
CA ALA A 63 5.61 -19.49 1.39
C ALA A 63 6.32 -18.36 0.63
N HIS A 64 5.68 -17.19 0.53
CA HIS A 64 6.24 -16.04 -0.15
C HIS A 64 5.92 -14.75 0.61
N TYR A 65 6.87 -13.83 0.67
CA TYR A 65 6.77 -12.53 1.33
C TYR A 65 7.45 -11.45 0.47
N GLU A 66 7.53 -10.20 0.93
CA GLU A 66 7.80 -8.97 0.19
C GLU A 66 6.63 -8.62 -0.74
N SER A 67 5.85 -7.65 -0.32
CA SER A 67 4.57 -7.33 -0.93
C SER A 67 4.64 -6.97 -2.42
N GLY A 68 5.72 -6.30 -2.87
CA GLY A 68 5.95 -6.03 -4.29
C GLY A 68 6.15 -7.32 -5.10
N ALA A 69 6.95 -8.26 -4.57
CA ALA A 69 7.17 -9.56 -5.21
C ALA A 69 5.89 -10.42 -5.20
N ILE A 70 5.08 -10.34 -4.13
CA ILE A 70 3.78 -11.00 -4.07
C ILE A 70 2.86 -10.50 -5.19
N LEU A 71 2.81 -9.18 -5.45
CA LEU A 71 1.98 -8.64 -6.56
C LEU A 71 2.37 -9.24 -7.90
N GLU A 72 3.67 -9.38 -8.19
CA GLU A 72 4.15 -10.01 -9.42
C GLU A 72 3.80 -11.50 -9.46
N TYR A 73 4.02 -12.22 -8.35
CA TYR A 73 3.65 -13.63 -8.24
C TYR A 73 2.16 -13.84 -8.52
N LEU A 74 1.27 -13.03 -7.92
CA LEU A 74 -0.16 -13.14 -8.12
C LEU A 74 -0.56 -12.89 -9.58
N ASP A 75 0.08 -11.95 -10.27
CA ASP A 75 -0.23 -11.66 -11.66
C ASP A 75 0.28 -12.74 -12.62
N ASP A 76 1.44 -13.34 -12.33
CA ASP A 76 2.01 -14.44 -13.13
C ASP A 76 1.28 -15.76 -12.86
N ARG A 77 0.91 -16.05 -11.60
CA ARG A 77 0.21 -17.29 -11.22
C ARG A 77 -1.24 -17.33 -11.71
N TRP A 78 -1.89 -16.18 -11.76
CA TRP A 78 -3.25 -16.02 -12.30
C TRP A 78 -3.25 -14.98 -13.44
N PRO A 79 -2.78 -15.33 -14.64
CA PRO A 79 -2.56 -14.38 -15.75
C PRO A 79 -3.83 -13.91 -16.46
N ARG A 80 -5.01 -14.24 -15.93
CA ARG A 80 -6.31 -13.77 -16.44
C ARG A 80 -6.60 -12.32 -16.03
N GLU A 81 -7.47 -11.66 -16.78
CA GLU A 81 -7.98 -10.33 -16.42
C GLU A 81 -8.86 -10.38 -15.14
N PRO A 82 -8.85 -9.33 -14.31
CA PRO A 82 -8.03 -8.11 -14.51
C PRO A 82 -6.55 -8.35 -14.16
N ARG A 83 -5.66 -7.81 -14.99
CA ARG A 83 -4.21 -7.85 -14.77
C ARG A 83 -3.78 -6.79 -13.75
N LEU A 84 -2.72 -7.10 -12.97
CA LEU A 84 -2.08 -6.14 -12.09
C LEU A 84 -1.00 -5.33 -12.83
N PHE A 85 -0.40 -5.94 -13.83
CA PHE A 85 0.64 -5.33 -14.66
C PHE A 85 0.30 -5.39 -16.14
N SER A 86 0.73 -4.40 -16.90
CA SER A 86 0.58 -4.37 -18.34
C SER A 86 1.30 -5.54 -19.01
N THR A 87 0.73 -6.04 -20.11
CA THR A 87 1.39 -7.00 -21.00
C THR A 87 2.43 -6.33 -21.90
N ASP A 88 2.31 -5.02 -22.15
CA ASP A 88 3.35 -4.25 -22.83
C ASP A 88 4.58 -4.11 -21.94
N ILE A 89 5.75 -4.45 -22.47
CA ILE A 89 6.99 -4.51 -21.71
C ILE A 89 7.46 -3.15 -21.20
N HIS A 90 7.24 -2.07 -21.94
CA HIS A 90 7.64 -0.73 -21.51
C HIS A 90 6.71 -0.19 -20.44
N ALA A 91 5.41 -0.36 -20.61
CA ALA A 91 4.40 0.01 -19.59
C ALA A 91 4.62 -0.79 -18.31
N ARG A 92 4.88 -2.09 -18.39
CA ARG A 92 5.19 -2.94 -17.24
C ARG A 92 6.47 -2.53 -16.52
N ALA A 93 7.53 -2.20 -17.28
CA ALA A 93 8.77 -1.69 -16.70
C ALA A 93 8.54 -0.37 -15.96
N LEU A 94 7.74 0.54 -16.53
CA LEU A 94 7.32 1.79 -15.87
C LEU A 94 6.58 1.51 -14.57
N GLN A 95 5.59 0.60 -14.58
CA GLN A 95 4.83 0.22 -13.38
C GLN A 95 5.73 -0.34 -12.28
N ARG A 96 6.69 -1.22 -12.62
CA ARG A 96 7.67 -1.76 -11.67
C ARG A 96 8.56 -0.67 -11.07
N ARG A 97 9.03 0.26 -11.90
CA ARG A 97 9.80 1.42 -11.43
C ARG A 97 8.98 2.25 -10.45
N MET A 98 7.73 2.57 -10.77
CA MET A 98 6.87 3.36 -9.90
C MET A 98 6.61 2.67 -8.54
N ILE A 99 6.42 1.34 -8.54
CA ILE A 99 6.30 0.58 -7.29
C ILE A 99 7.58 0.69 -6.46
N GLN A 100 8.74 0.55 -7.10
CA GLN A 100 10.03 0.70 -6.42
C GLN A 100 10.23 2.11 -5.88
N GLU A 101 9.85 3.15 -6.64
CA GLU A 101 9.88 4.55 -6.19
C GLU A 101 8.97 4.77 -4.98
N ALA A 102 7.77 4.19 -4.97
CA ALA A 102 6.88 4.26 -3.81
C ALA A 102 7.51 3.57 -2.58
N ASP A 103 8.03 2.36 -2.75
CA ASP A 103 8.65 1.59 -1.66
C ASP A 103 9.92 2.23 -1.10
N GLN A 104 10.59 3.07 -1.88
CA GLN A 104 11.79 3.78 -1.46
C GLN A 104 11.48 5.20 -0.98
N TYR A 105 10.97 6.06 -1.86
CA TYR A 105 10.89 7.50 -1.59
C TYR A 105 9.62 7.90 -0.83
N VAL A 106 8.46 7.35 -1.21
CA VAL A 106 7.23 7.60 -0.46
C VAL A 106 7.32 6.97 0.93
N ALA A 107 7.92 5.77 1.03
CA ALA A 107 8.14 5.12 2.33
C ALA A 107 9.10 5.94 3.23
N GLU A 108 10.15 6.55 2.68
CA GLU A 108 11.03 7.44 3.44
C GLU A 108 10.27 8.68 3.94
N ALA A 109 9.49 9.34 3.08
CA ALA A 109 8.67 10.49 3.46
C ALA A 109 7.61 10.09 4.51
N MET A 110 6.98 8.92 4.37
CA MET A 110 6.06 8.35 5.35
C MET A 110 6.75 8.08 6.69
N GLY A 111 7.98 7.60 6.70
CA GLY A 111 8.80 7.42 7.91
C GLY A 111 8.99 8.73 8.68
N ARG A 112 9.24 9.84 7.97
CA ARG A 112 9.30 11.18 8.58
C ARG A 112 7.96 11.58 9.21
N VAL A 113 6.83 11.26 8.55
CA VAL A 113 5.50 11.49 9.12
C VAL A 113 5.31 10.67 10.39
N PHE A 114 5.65 9.39 10.41
CA PHE A 114 5.55 8.57 11.62
C PHE A 114 6.34 9.15 12.79
N ASN A 115 7.57 9.61 12.55
CA ASN A 115 8.40 10.23 13.58
C ASN A 115 7.76 11.55 14.08
N ALA A 116 7.24 12.38 13.19
CA ALA A 116 6.64 13.65 13.51
C ALA A 116 5.33 13.54 14.32
N VAL A 117 4.55 12.46 14.10
CA VAL A 117 3.29 12.21 14.82
C VAL A 117 3.46 11.31 16.05
N GLY A 118 4.68 10.83 16.32
CA GLY A 118 5.01 10.04 17.50
C GLY A 118 4.96 10.86 18.80
N GLU A 119 5.11 10.20 19.94
CA GLU A 119 5.03 10.84 21.25
C GLU A 119 6.07 11.95 21.47
N SER A 120 7.22 11.86 20.82
CA SER A 120 8.31 12.84 20.87
C SER A 120 8.34 13.80 19.69
N GLY A 121 7.29 13.84 18.88
CA GLY A 121 7.22 14.69 17.68
C GLY A 121 7.20 16.18 18.02
N THR A 122 7.96 16.98 17.25
CA THR A 122 8.05 18.43 17.42
C THR A 122 7.40 19.17 16.25
N PRO A 123 6.99 20.46 16.43
CA PRO A 123 6.48 21.27 15.32
C PRO A 123 7.43 21.37 14.13
N ASP A 124 8.74 21.42 14.36
CA ASP A 124 9.75 21.46 13.30
C ASP A 124 9.77 20.15 12.51
N GLN A 125 9.69 19.00 13.18
CA GLN A 125 9.57 17.70 12.51
C GLN A 125 8.28 17.58 11.70
N VAL A 126 7.18 18.15 12.17
CA VAL A 126 5.91 18.22 11.42
C VAL A 126 6.10 19.04 10.13
N ALA A 127 6.76 20.20 10.23
CA ALA A 127 7.04 21.05 9.07
C ALA A 127 7.96 20.35 8.05
N GLU A 128 9.02 19.69 8.51
CA GLU A 128 9.95 18.94 7.67
C GLU A 128 9.25 17.73 7.00
N ALA A 129 8.44 16.98 7.74
CA ALA A 129 7.68 15.85 7.21
C ALA A 129 6.67 16.29 6.16
N LYS A 130 5.96 17.42 6.42
CA LYS A 130 5.06 18.05 5.44
C LYS A 130 5.79 18.41 4.15
N LYS A 131 6.94 19.11 4.28
CA LYS A 131 7.75 19.48 3.13
C LYS A 131 8.20 18.28 2.33
N ALA A 132 8.79 17.28 2.97
CA ALA A 132 9.29 16.07 2.32
C ALA A 132 8.16 15.31 1.60
N MET A 133 7.00 15.14 2.25
CA MET A 133 5.84 14.50 1.64
C MET A 133 5.31 15.30 0.45
N SER A 134 5.20 16.63 0.57
CA SER A 134 4.71 17.48 -0.52
C SER A 134 5.65 17.47 -1.74
N GLU A 135 6.95 17.50 -1.52
CA GLU A 135 7.96 17.42 -2.58
C GLU A 135 7.91 16.06 -3.29
N GLU A 136 7.74 14.98 -2.54
CA GLU A 136 7.61 13.66 -3.13
C GLU A 136 6.30 13.52 -3.92
N LEU A 137 5.17 13.92 -3.34
CA LEU A 137 3.87 13.84 -4.03
C LEU A 137 3.79 14.68 -5.30
N ALA A 138 4.51 15.81 -5.37
CA ALA A 138 4.60 16.62 -6.58
C ALA A 138 5.21 15.85 -7.77
N ARG A 139 6.06 14.84 -7.52
CA ARG A 139 6.63 13.97 -8.55
C ARG A 139 5.64 12.96 -9.10
N TRP A 140 4.61 12.62 -8.31
CA TRP A 140 3.55 11.68 -8.69
C TRP A 140 2.41 12.35 -9.47
N GLU A 141 2.25 13.65 -9.35
CA GLU A 141 1.19 14.40 -10.04
C GLU A 141 1.19 14.19 -11.58
N PRO A 142 2.36 14.23 -12.28
CA PRO A 142 2.42 13.98 -13.71
C PRO A 142 2.16 12.52 -14.10
N ALA A 143 2.30 11.58 -13.17
CA ALA A 143 2.13 10.15 -13.44
C ALA A 143 0.67 9.74 -13.63
N ILE A 144 -0.28 10.62 -13.27
CA ILE A 144 -1.70 10.37 -13.47
C ILE A 144 -2.05 10.60 -14.93
N ALA A 145 -2.18 9.50 -15.66
CA ALA A 145 -2.52 9.44 -17.07
C ALA A 145 -3.97 8.95 -17.24
N GLY A 146 -4.93 9.85 -17.11
CA GLY A 146 -6.36 9.52 -17.12
C GLY A 146 -6.92 9.33 -15.71
N ASP A 147 -7.55 8.20 -15.45
CA ASP A 147 -8.22 7.94 -14.18
C ASP A 147 -7.29 7.37 -13.10
N PHE A 148 -6.19 6.70 -13.49
CA PHE A 148 -5.29 5.99 -12.59
C PHE A 148 -3.83 6.32 -12.90
N LEU A 149 -2.94 5.88 -12.00
CA LEU A 149 -1.51 5.94 -12.20
C LEU A 149 -1.12 5.01 -13.36
N ALA A 150 -0.20 5.46 -14.22
CA ALA A 150 0.24 4.69 -15.37
C ALA A 150 -0.90 4.21 -16.33
N GLY A 151 -2.07 4.86 -16.32
CA GLY A 151 -3.17 4.63 -17.26
C GLY A 151 -4.33 3.85 -16.65
N ALA A 152 -4.33 2.52 -16.75
CA ALA A 152 -5.37 1.66 -16.14
C ALA A 152 -5.06 1.35 -14.67
N LEU A 153 -6.13 0.99 -13.92
CA LEU A 153 -5.98 0.52 -12.53
C LEU A 153 -5.00 -0.66 -12.48
N SER A 154 -3.99 -0.55 -11.62
CA SER A 154 -2.85 -1.47 -11.62
C SER A 154 -2.23 -1.65 -10.23
N ALA A 155 -1.21 -2.49 -10.14
CA ALA A 155 -0.39 -2.68 -8.95
C ALA A 155 0.21 -1.36 -8.42
N VAL A 156 0.44 -0.36 -9.28
CA VAL A 156 0.95 0.97 -8.89
C VAL A 156 -0.06 1.68 -7.99
N ASP A 157 -1.34 1.67 -8.39
CA ASP A 157 -2.43 2.29 -7.62
C ASP A 157 -2.62 1.58 -6.27
N PHE A 158 -2.56 0.26 -6.28
CA PHE A 158 -2.66 -0.55 -5.05
C PHE A 158 -1.44 -0.38 -4.14
N THR A 159 -0.30 0.06 -4.67
CA THR A 159 0.89 0.38 -3.88
C THR A 159 0.79 1.76 -3.23
N LEU A 160 0.53 2.79 -4.02
CA LEU A 160 0.57 4.16 -3.53
C LEU A 160 -0.62 4.50 -2.64
N TYR A 161 -1.84 4.03 -3.00
CA TYR A 161 -3.06 4.40 -2.28
C TYR A 161 -3.03 4.02 -0.78
N PRO A 162 -2.70 2.78 -0.38
CA PRO A 162 -2.63 2.43 1.05
C PRO A 162 -1.61 3.26 1.85
N MET A 163 -0.48 3.61 1.24
CA MET A 163 0.55 4.42 1.88
C MET A 163 0.02 5.83 2.17
N LEU A 164 -0.59 6.47 1.18
CA LEU A 164 -1.16 7.80 1.36
C LEU A 164 -2.38 7.79 2.27
N ALA A 165 -3.25 6.79 2.17
CA ALA A 165 -4.40 6.66 3.06
C ALA A 165 -3.98 6.58 4.53
N LEU A 166 -2.90 5.85 4.82
CA LEU A 166 -2.32 5.78 6.17
C LEU A 166 -1.74 7.13 6.61
N VAL A 167 -0.96 7.81 5.75
CA VAL A 167 -0.41 9.13 6.03
C VAL A 167 -1.51 10.14 6.36
N TYR A 168 -2.55 10.22 5.52
CA TYR A 168 -3.67 11.14 5.74
C TYR A 168 -4.41 10.82 7.02
N ARG A 169 -4.68 9.54 7.30
CA ARG A 169 -5.33 9.12 8.55
C ARG A 169 -4.52 9.51 9.80
N LEU A 170 -3.21 9.31 9.77
CA LEU A 170 -2.33 9.69 10.88
C LEU A 170 -2.31 11.20 11.08
N ALA A 171 -2.19 11.95 9.97
CA ALA A 171 -2.20 13.40 9.99
C ALA A 171 -3.51 13.96 10.55
N GLU A 172 -4.66 13.51 10.04
CA GLU A 172 -5.99 13.93 10.55
C GLU A 172 -6.14 13.74 12.06
N ARG A 173 -5.60 12.66 12.60
CA ARG A 173 -5.77 12.29 14.02
C ARG A 173 -4.76 12.94 14.94
N ARG A 174 -3.53 13.18 14.50
CA ARG A 174 -2.41 13.52 15.37
C ARG A 174 -1.73 14.84 15.03
N ALA A 175 -1.70 15.22 13.75
CA ALA A 175 -1.03 16.43 13.29
C ALA A 175 -1.68 16.98 12.01
N PRO A 176 -2.88 17.60 12.10
CA PRO A 176 -3.62 18.11 10.93
C PRO A 176 -2.79 19.07 10.05
N ALA A 177 -1.83 19.78 10.62
CA ALA A 177 -0.92 20.65 9.90
C ALA A 177 -0.12 19.94 8.80
N LEU A 178 0.09 18.62 8.89
CA LEU A 178 0.78 17.83 7.86
C LEU A 178 0.03 17.82 6.51
N ILE A 179 -1.29 17.87 6.54
CA ILE A 179 -2.15 17.81 5.34
C ILE A 179 -2.85 19.13 5.05
N ASP A 180 -2.55 20.16 5.81
CA ASP A 180 -3.08 21.52 5.59
C ASP A 180 -2.61 22.04 4.23
N GLY A 181 -3.58 22.44 3.38
CA GLY A 181 -3.35 22.75 1.97
C GLY A 181 -3.21 21.54 1.03
N GLY A 182 -3.22 20.34 1.56
CA GLY A 182 -3.15 19.00 0.99
C GLY A 182 -3.27 18.79 -0.52
N LEU A 183 -3.93 17.71 -0.93
CA LEU A 183 -4.12 17.35 -2.34
C LEU A 183 -5.37 17.98 -2.99
N ALA A 184 -6.02 18.92 -2.31
CA ALA A 184 -7.22 19.56 -2.84
C ALA A 184 -6.93 20.27 -4.17
N GLY A 185 -7.74 19.98 -5.20
CA GLY A 185 -7.60 20.58 -6.53
C GLY A 185 -6.49 19.97 -7.41
N THR A 186 -5.73 19.00 -6.91
CA THR A 186 -4.70 18.28 -7.68
C THR A 186 -5.28 17.04 -8.37
N LYS A 187 -4.59 16.52 -9.40
CA LYS A 187 -4.95 15.25 -10.03
C LYS A 187 -4.78 14.09 -9.03
N LEU A 188 -3.74 14.15 -8.20
CA LEU A 188 -3.50 13.14 -7.17
C LEU A 188 -4.62 13.13 -6.12
N GLY A 189 -5.15 14.31 -5.75
CA GLY A 189 -6.31 14.40 -4.88
C GLY A 189 -7.57 13.80 -5.50
N ALA A 190 -7.84 14.08 -6.78
CA ALA A 190 -8.95 13.49 -7.51
C ALA A 190 -8.79 11.95 -7.63
N TRP A 191 -7.56 11.46 -7.89
CA TRP A 191 -7.24 10.05 -7.90
C TRP A 191 -7.47 9.39 -6.52
N MET A 192 -7.03 10.01 -5.43
CA MET A 192 -7.27 9.51 -4.07
C MET A 192 -8.77 9.33 -3.78
N GLN A 193 -9.60 10.31 -4.18
CA GLN A 193 -11.05 10.20 -4.02
C GLN A 193 -11.63 9.07 -4.87
N ARG A 194 -11.17 8.92 -6.11
CA ARG A 194 -11.58 7.82 -6.98
C ARG A 194 -11.22 6.47 -6.38
N MET A 195 -9.99 6.29 -5.94
CA MET A 195 -9.54 5.06 -5.27
C MET A 195 -10.43 4.72 -4.07
N LYS A 196 -10.73 5.70 -3.23
CA LYS A 196 -11.58 5.53 -2.05
C LYS A 196 -12.97 4.98 -2.39
N THR A 197 -13.52 5.29 -3.56
CA THR A 197 -14.86 4.85 -4.00
C THR A 197 -14.86 3.47 -4.67
N LEU A 198 -13.71 2.90 -4.99
CA LEU A 198 -13.65 1.59 -5.62
C LEU A 198 -14.23 0.49 -4.69
N PRO A 199 -15.08 -0.42 -5.23
CA PRO A 199 -15.65 -1.51 -4.42
C PRO A 199 -14.58 -2.35 -3.72
N VAL A 200 -13.45 -2.61 -4.38
CA VAL A 200 -12.33 -3.37 -3.81
C VAL A 200 -11.71 -2.65 -2.60
N VAL A 201 -11.60 -1.34 -2.64
CA VAL A 201 -11.08 -0.53 -1.52
C VAL A 201 -12.08 -0.52 -0.37
N GLN A 202 -13.37 -0.37 -0.67
CA GLN A 202 -14.41 -0.42 0.35
C GLN A 202 -14.48 -1.79 1.06
N LYS A 203 -14.34 -2.87 0.30
CA LYS A 203 -14.33 -4.24 0.82
C LYS A 203 -13.13 -4.52 1.72
N THR A 204 -11.96 -4.02 1.37
CA THR A 204 -10.69 -4.25 2.07
C THR A 204 -10.32 -3.15 3.07
N TRP A 205 -11.24 -2.21 3.33
CA TRP A 205 -10.97 -1.11 4.26
C TRP A 205 -10.52 -1.64 5.62
N PRO A 206 -9.38 -1.16 6.16
CA PRO A 206 -8.84 -1.69 7.41
C PRO A 206 -9.89 -1.67 8.54
N PRO A 207 -10.19 -2.82 9.20
CA PRO A 207 -11.30 -2.91 10.15
C PRO A 207 -11.24 -1.90 11.30
N HIS A 208 -10.04 -1.60 11.81
CA HIS A 208 -9.86 -0.66 12.92
C HIS A 208 -9.85 0.82 12.48
N TRP A 209 -10.04 1.09 11.17
CA TRP A 209 -10.15 2.45 10.64
C TRP A 209 -11.61 2.96 10.57
N LYS A 210 -12.55 2.12 10.91
CA LYS A 210 -13.98 2.43 10.99
C LYS A 210 -14.29 3.33 12.17
#